data_7634d8cfbfaf9c03af634c8e89fcd5ce
#
_entry.id   7634d8cfbfaf9c03af634c8e89fcd5ce
#
_cell.length_a   1.000
_cell.length_b   1.000
_cell.length_c   1.000
_cell.angle_alpha   90.00
_cell.angle_beta   90.00
_cell.angle_gamma   90.00
#
_symmetry.space_group_name_H-M   'P 1'
#
loop_
_entity.id
_entity.type
_entity.pdbx_description
1 polymer ?
#
loop_
_entity_poly.entity_id
_entity_poly.type
_entity_poly.pdbx_seq_one_letter_code
_entity_poly.pdbx_strand_id
1 'polypeptide(L)'
;MAYRSLGEFLAALESRGDLLRVRAAVSQDLEITELTQRSVRTDGPALLFENVKGASMPVATNVLGSTRRIALALGSESIEEPAEKISRLVRLKPPAGVLGAIRDLSGTLATLETLRSLGPKRVSKGPCQEVVEEKVDLSTIPILKCWPGDAGRTITFPVVITKDPESGEQHTGIYRLQQYGPDTLGMHFQVHRVGANNYRKWSARGERMEVAAVIGCDPATVFAGLAPVPEGISNLVFAGFLRGESLELTKAVGVDLEVPAQAEIVLEGYVGPTERKVEGPFGDHTGYYSAPEPFPVFHVTRITHREKPVYLSTVTGKPPTEDAILGKAVERVFLPVVRLVLPEIVDMNLPLEGLFINVAILSIGKSYPDHPRKVMHALWGLGQMMFTRYVVVVDHDVDVHDLREVLYRVGLQADPERDIEVVQGPVDQLSISNPVPLLGAKMGIDATRKRSEDGFPRPWPEEIRMDPSVAARMEALVQGDTLLRRLGGRKGS
;
A
#
# COMPACT_ATOMS: atom_id res chain seq x y z
N MET A 1 -16.82 10.71 -8.60
CA MET A 1 -17.29 9.33 -8.79
C MET A 1 -16.07 8.45 -9.01
N ALA A 2 -16.02 7.28 -8.39
CA ALA A 2 -14.94 6.34 -8.62
C ALA A 2 -15.04 5.69 -10.01
N TYR A 3 -13.92 5.24 -10.52
CA TYR A 3 -13.82 4.59 -11.81
C TYR A 3 -14.24 3.11 -11.71
N ARG A 4 -14.95 2.60 -12.72
CA ARG A 4 -15.45 1.23 -12.73
C ARG A 4 -14.44 0.23 -13.28
N SER A 5 -13.50 0.69 -14.10
CA SER A 5 -12.48 -0.15 -14.75
C SER A 5 -11.15 0.58 -14.87
N LEU A 6 -10.09 -0.17 -15.15
CA LEU A 6 -8.79 0.39 -15.52
C LEU A 6 -8.90 1.32 -16.73
N GLY A 7 -9.65 0.90 -17.77
CA GLY A 7 -9.82 1.68 -18.99
C GLY A 7 -10.45 3.05 -18.75
N GLU A 8 -11.50 3.15 -17.91
CA GLU A 8 -12.08 4.44 -17.51
C GLU A 8 -11.07 5.34 -16.79
N PHE A 9 -10.25 4.75 -15.91
CA PHE A 9 -9.23 5.50 -15.17
C PHE A 9 -8.12 5.99 -16.09
N LEU A 10 -7.62 5.16 -17.00
CA LEU A 10 -6.62 5.60 -18.00
C LEU A 10 -7.15 6.72 -18.89
N ALA A 11 -8.40 6.66 -19.33
CA ALA A 11 -9.03 7.74 -20.10
C ALA A 11 -9.14 9.04 -19.29
N ALA A 12 -9.44 8.95 -17.99
CA ALA A 12 -9.48 10.10 -17.09
C ALA A 12 -8.08 10.71 -16.88
N LEU A 13 -7.05 9.89 -16.72
CA LEU A 13 -5.65 10.35 -16.63
C LEU A 13 -5.23 11.05 -17.93
N GLU A 14 -5.59 10.48 -19.09
CA GLU A 14 -5.27 11.08 -20.39
C GLU A 14 -5.93 12.45 -20.57
N SER A 15 -7.21 12.57 -20.22
CA SER A 15 -7.96 13.84 -20.32
C SER A 15 -7.38 14.94 -19.41
N ARG A 16 -6.64 14.56 -18.37
CA ARG A 16 -5.99 15.47 -17.42
C ARG A 16 -4.51 15.74 -17.76
N GLY A 17 -3.97 15.12 -18.81
CA GLY A 17 -2.55 15.19 -19.16
C GLY A 17 -1.64 14.36 -18.25
N ASP A 18 -2.19 13.42 -17.49
CA ASP A 18 -1.50 12.55 -16.54
C ASP A 18 -1.17 11.17 -17.12
N LEU A 19 -1.44 10.94 -18.40
CA LEU A 19 -1.08 9.73 -19.14
C LEU A 19 -0.27 10.07 -20.37
N LEU A 20 0.86 9.41 -20.54
CA LEU A 20 1.68 9.49 -21.76
C LEU A 20 1.58 8.16 -22.53
N ARG A 21 1.14 8.23 -23.81
CA ARG A 21 1.15 7.10 -24.72
C ARG A 21 2.53 6.92 -25.37
N VAL A 22 3.14 5.79 -25.17
CA VAL A 22 4.42 5.42 -25.77
C VAL A 22 4.15 4.55 -27.00
N ARG A 23 4.31 5.13 -28.21
CA ARG A 23 4.05 4.46 -29.49
C ARG A 23 5.29 3.77 -30.05
N ALA A 24 6.47 4.13 -29.56
CA ALA A 24 7.70 3.47 -29.93
C ALA A 24 7.66 1.98 -29.56
N ALA A 25 8.23 1.13 -30.41
CA ALA A 25 8.34 -0.30 -30.12
C ALA A 25 9.34 -0.53 -28.99
N VAL A 26 8.86 -1.03 -27.84
CA VAL A 26 9.67 -1.29 -26.64
C VAL A 26 9.60 -2.75 -26.23
N SER A 27 10.67 -3.24 -25.60
CA SER A 27 10.73 -4.59 -25.04
C SER A 27 10.09 -4.62 -23.65
N GLN A 28 9.36 -5.71 -23.35
CA GLN A 28 8.93 -6.05 -22.00
C GLN A 28 10.10 -6.40 -21.07
N ASP A 29 11.27 -6.70 -21.62
CA ASP A 29 12.50 -6.95 -20.89
C ASP A 29 13.28 -5.63 -20.76
N LEU A 30 13.35 -5.08 -19.56
CA LEU A 30 14.13 -3.92 -19.12
C LEU A 30 13.67 -2.53 -19.66
N GLU A 31 13.28 -2.41 -20.97
CA GLU A 31 13.03 -1.10 -21.59
C GLU A 31 11.81 -0.39 -20.99
N ILE A 32 10.71 -1.11 -20.74
CA ILE A 32 9.53 -0.57 -20.06
C ILE A 32 9.88 -0.12 -18.64
N THR A 33 10.67 -0.92 -17.93
CA THR A 33 11.14 -0.61 -16.56
C THR A 33 11.92 0.69 -16.53
N GLU A 34 12.87 0.88 -17.43
CA GLU A 34 13.70 2.09 -17.47
C GLU A 34 12.86 3.36 -17.70
N LEU A 35 11.91 3.32 -18.63
CA LEU A 35 11.01 4.46 -18.87
C LEU A 35 10.08 4.72 -17.68
N THR A 36 9.57 3.64 -17.06
CA THR A 36 8.72 3.75 -15.87
C THR A 36 9.48 4.40 -14.71
N GLN A 37 10.71 3.98 -14.45
CA GLN A 37 11.57 4.54 -13.40
C GLN A 37 11.87 6.03 -13.62
N ARG A 38 12.11 6.44 -14.87
CA ARG A 38 12.30 7.86 -15.20
C ARG A 38 11.05 8.69 -14.88
N SER A 39 9.88 8.16 -15.25
CA SER A 39 8.62 8.85 -14.96
C SER A 39 8.38 8.98 -13.46
N VAL A 40 8.49 7.90 -12.69
CA VAL A 40 8.27 7.95 -11.22
C VAL A 40 9.22 8.92 -10.53
N ARG A 41 10.51 8.89 -10.88
CA ARG A 41 11.55 9.74 -10.24
C ARG A 41 11.38 11.23 -10.48
N THR A 42 10.63 11.61 -11.50
CA THR A 42 10.37 13.02 -11.84
C THR A 42 8.93 13.44 -11.53
N ASP A 43 8.20 12.65 -10.71
CA ASP A 43 6.75 12.82 -10.49
C ASP A 43 5.98 12.93 -11.82
N GLY A 44 6.42 12.16 -12.80
CA GLY A 44 5.90 12.16 -14.16
C GLY A 44 4.59 11.38 -14.31
N PRO A 45 4.00 11.38 -15.54
CA PRO A 45 2.71 10.78 -15.82
C PRO A 45 2.72 9.25 -15.71
N ALA A 46 1.53 8.65 -15.68
CA ALA A 46 1.32 7.24 -16.02
C ALA A 46 1.76 6.97 -17.46
N LEU A 47 2.23 5.77 -17.76
CA LEU A 47 2.70 5.38 -19.09
C LEU A 47 1.81 4.28 -19.67
N LEU A 48 1.38 4.43 -20.92
CA LEU A 48 0.70 3.40 -21.70
C LEU A 48 1.54 3.03 -22.92
N PHE A 49 2.18 1.87 -22.90
CA PHE A 49 2.99 1.34 -23.98
C PHE A 49 2.08 0.61 -24.98
N GLU A 50 1.83 1.22 -26.13
CA GLU A 50 0.91 0.68 -27.16
C GLU A 50 1.58 -0.37 -28.08
N ASN A 51 2.90 -0.34 -28.17
CA ASN A 51 3.67 -1.21 -29.06
C ASN A 51 4.75 -1.97 -28.29
N VAL A 52 4.36 -3.11 -27.70
CA VAL A 52 5.26 -3.97 -26.94
C VAL A 52 5.76 -5.11 -27.86
N LYS A 53 7.08 -5.22 -28.02
CA LYS A 53 7.69 -6.22 -28.91
C LYS A 53 7.29 -7.64 -28.49
N GLY A 54 6.67 -8.38 -29.40
CA GLY A 54 6.28 -9.78 -29.17
C GLY A 54 4.98 -9.97 -28.39
N ALA A 55 4.23 -8.90 -28.10
CA ALA A 55 2.93 -8.97 -27.46
C ALA A 55 1.87 -8.16 -28.21
N SER A 56 0.62 -8.60 -28.12
CA SER A 56 -0.54 -7.89 -28.71
C SER A 56 -1.23 -6.95 -27.73
N MET A 57 -0.96 -7.10 -26.44
CA MET A 57 -1.58 -6.32 -25.36
C MET A 57 -0.72 -5.09 -25.02
N PRO A 58 -1.32 -3.90 -24.91
CA PRO A 58 -0.61 -2.73 -24.35
C PRO A 58 -0.31 -2.92 -22.85
N VAL A 59 0.74 -2.24 -22.37
CA VAL A 59 1.17 -2.27 -20.97
C VAL A 59 0.97 -0.91 -20.34
N ALA A 60 0.30 -0.86 -19.19
CA ALA A 60 0.17 0.35 -18.37
C ALA A 60 1.05 0.23 -17.12
N THR A 61 1.83 1.29 -16.83
CA THR A 61 2.69 1.38 -15.63
C THR A 61 2.62 2.76 -15.00
N ASN A 62 3.08 2.88 -13.76
CA ASN A 62 3.06 4.14 -13.00
C ASN A 62 1.65 4.76 -12.92
N VAL A 63 0.63 3.93 -12.94
CA VAL A 63 -0.78 4.39 -12.97
C VAL A 63 -1.17 5.02 -11.64
N LEU A 64 -0.66 4.48 -10.53
CA LEU A 64 -0.88 4.97 -9.16
C LEU A 64 0.39 5.59 -8.55
N GLY A 65 1.37 5.98 -9.35
CA GLY A 65 2.67 6.48 -8.90
C GLY A 65 2.70 7.97 -8.53
N SER A 66 1.59 8.54 -8.06
CA SER A 66 1.56 9.83 -7.35
C SER A 66 0.37 9.88 -6.40
N THR A 67 0.50 10.61 -5.28
CA THR A 67 -0.59 10.81 -4.32
C THR A 67 -1.83 11.42 -4.96
N ARG A 68 -1.65 12.32 -5.93
CA ARG A 68 -2.73 12.94 -6.69
C ARG A 68 -3.50 11.90 -7.52
N ARG A 69 -2.80 11.01 -8.25
CA ARG A 69 -3.44 9.94 -9.03
C ARG A 69 -4.12 8.91 -8.13
N ILE A 70 -3.56 8.62 -6.95
CA ILE A 70 -4.19 7.73 -5.97
C ILE A 70 -5.47 8.38 -5.41
N ALA A 71 -5.45 9.65 -5.03
CA ALA A 71 -6.65 10.37 -4.60
C ALA A 71 -7.75 10.30 -5.67
N LEU A 72 -7.39 10.60 -6.92
CA LEU A 72 -8.29 10.49 -8.06
C LEU A 72 -8.84 9.06 -8.24
N ALA A 73 -7.98 8.05 -8.13
CA ALA A 73 -8.35 6.63 -8.19
C ALA A 73 -9.40 6.25 -7.14
N LEU A 74 -9.32 6.87 -5.96
CA LEU A 74 -10.26 6.70 -4.85
C LEU A 74 -11.49 7.63 -4.95
N GLY A 75 -11.65 8.36 -6.06
CA GLY A 75 -12.78 9.26 -6.30
C GLY A 75 -12.77 10.52 -5.44
N SER A 76 -11.59 10.98 -5.06
CA SER A 76 -11.34 12.10 -4.15
C SER A 76 -10.42 13.15 -4.77
N GLU A 77 -10.47 14.38 -4.25
CA GLU A 77 -9.59 15.48 -4.69
C GLU A 77 -8.22 15.42 -3.95
N SER A 78 -8.21 14.88 -2.73
CA SER A 78 -7.00 14.69 -1.94
C SER A 78 -6.97 13.33 -1.24
N ILE A 79 -5.80 12.90 -0.80
CA ILE A 79 -5.63 11.61 -0.08
C ILE A 79 -6.19 11.67 1.35
N GLU A 80 -6.43 12.85 1.88
CA GLU A 80 -7.03 13.08 3.20
C GLU A 80 -8.53 12.76 3.22
N GLU A 81 -9.24 12.95 2.12
CA GLU A 81 -10.69 12.68 2.07
C GLU A 81 -11.05 11.20 2.36
N PRO A 82 -10.40 10.19 1.77
CA PRO A 82 -10.60 8.80 2.18
C PRO A 82 -10.31 8.56 3.66
N ALA A 83 -9.25 9.18 4.22
CA ALA A 83 -8.92 9.11 5.64
C ALA A 83 -10.03 9.72 6.50
N GLU A 84 -10.59 10.86 6.09
CA GLU A 84 -11.74 11.46 6.78
C GLU A 84 -13.00 10.58 6.73
N LYS A 85 -13.29 9.94 5.59
CA LYS A 85 -14.39 8.97 5.47
C LYS A 85 -14.22 7.82 6.47
N ILE A 86 -13.00 7.26 6.56
CA ILE A 86 -12.67 6.23 7.55
C ILE A 86 -12.78 6.79 8.97
N SER A 87 -12.27 7.99 9.24
CA SER A 87 -12.35 8.62 10.55
C SER A 87 -13.80 8.80 11.02
N ARG A 88 -14.71 9.16 10.13
CA ARG A 88 -16.15 9.26 10.45
C ARG A 88 -16.73 7.90 10.79
N LEU A 89 -16.42 6.87 10.00
CA LEU A 89 -16.87 5.49 10.25
C LEU A 89 -16.40 4.98 11.61
N VAL A 90 -15.15 5.24 11.94
CA VAL A 90 -14.47 4.81 13.16
C VAL A 90 -14.94 5.55 14.40
N ARG A 91 -15.33 6.85 14.30
CA ARG A 91 -15.86 7.66 15.41
C ARG A 91 -17.29 7.36 15.80
N LEU A 92 -17.98 6.48 15.07
CA LEU A 92 -19.28 5.97 15.47
C LEU A 92 -19.08 5.13 16.74
N LYS A 93 -19.20 5.77 17.91
CA LYS A 93 -19.09 5.12 19.23
C LYS A 93 -20.16 4.02 19.31
N PRO A 94 -19.83 2.82 19.82
CA PRO A 94 -20.86 1.91 20.28
C PRO A 94 -21.69 2.65 21.34
N PRO A 95 -23.03 2.56 21.30
CA PRO A 95 -23.90 3.30 22.20
C PRO A 95 -23.58 2.98 23.66
N ALA A 96 -23.29 3.99 24.46
CA ALA A 96 -23.03 3.85 25.89
C ALA A 96 -24.36 3.57 26.62
N GLY A 97 -24.61 2.29 26.94
CA GLY A 97 -25.78 1.83 27.70
C GLY A 97 -27.05 1.63 26.86
N VAL A 98 -28.05 0.95 27.45
CA VAL A 98 -29.32 0.57 26.79
C VAL A 98 -30.11 1.77 26.23
N LEU A 99 -30.11 2.91 26.92
CA LEU A 99 -30.77 4.16 26.47
C LEU A 99 -30.00 4.89 25.35
N GLY A 100 -28.67 4.79 25.34
CA GLY A 100 -27.84 5.27 24.24
C GLY A 100 -28.01 4.43 22.98
N ALA A 101 -28.14 3.09 23.11
CA ALA A 101 -28.38 2.15 22.03
C ALA A 101 -29.71 2.45 21.29
N ILE A 102 -30.77 2.84 22.00
CA ILE A 102 -32.08 3.17 21.39
C ILE A 102 -32.00 4.51 20.62
N ARG A 103 -31.22 5.47 21.11
CA ARG A 103 -31.10 6.81 20.50
C ARG A 103 -30.15 6.84 19.30
N ASP A 104 -29.16 5.95 19.29
CA ASP A 104 -28.11 5.87 18.22
C ASP A 104 -28.34 4.70 17.26
N LEU A 105 -29.42 3.94 17.47
CA LEU A 105 -29.79 2.77 16.65
C LEU A 105 -29.98 3.16 15.19
N SER A 106 -30.52 4.36 14.93
CA SER A 106 -30.73 4.87 13.58
C SER A 106 -29.40 5.20 12.86
N GLY A 107 -28.41 5.77 13.58
CA GLY A 107 -27.08 6.06 13.03
C GLY A 107 -26.26 4.79 12.77
N THR A 108 -26.29 3.85 13.71
CA THR A 108 -25.60 2.55 13.57
C THR A 108 -26.25 1.70 12.49
N LEU A 109 -27.58 1.64 12.42
CA LEU A 109 -28.32 0.93 11.35
C LEU A 109 -28.06 1.56 9.99
N ALA A 110 -28.11 2.89 9.85
CA ALA A 110 -27.81 3.58 8.60
C ALA A 110 -26.37 3.32 8.12
N THR A 111 -25.42 3.22 9.04
CA THR A 111 -24.01 2.89 8.71
C THR A 111 -23.86 1.43 8.27
N LEU A 112 -24.52 0.49 8.98
CA LEU A 112 -24.51 -0.92 8.61
C LEU A 112 -25.24 -1.14 7.28
N GLU A 113 -26.35 -0.45 7.04
CA GLU A 113 -27.05 -0.46 5.76
C GLU A 113 -26.19 0.12 4.63
N THR A 114 -25.48 1.24 4.90
CA THR A 114 -24.54 1.84 3.94
C THR A 114 -23.42 0.86 3.60
N LEU A 115 -22.74 0.26 4.59
CA LEU A 115 -21.70 -0.74 4.36
C LEU A 115 -22.26 -1.98 3.63
N ARG A 116 -23.46 -2.42 3.99
CA ARG A 116 -24.12 -3.55 3.32
C ARG A 116 -24.52 -3.21 1.88
N SER A 117 -24.95 -1.97 1.61
CA SER A 117 -25.29 -1.51 0.26
C SER A 117 -24.06 -1.35 -0.64
N LEU A 118 -22.87 -1.16 -0.04
CA LEU A 118 -21.57 -1.08 -0.72
C LEU A 118 -20.90 -2.45 -0.89
N GLY A 119 -21.52 -3.50 -0.34
CA GLY A 119 -21.06 -4.88 -0.56
C GLY A 119 -21.07 -5.25 -2.05
N PRO A 120 -20.27 -6.27 -2.45
CA PRO A 120 -20.18 -6.67 -3.85
C PRO A 120 -21.52 -7.13 -4.42
N LYS A 121 -21.79 -6.75 -5.65
CA LYS A 121 -22.96 -7.22 -6.45
C LYS A 121 -22.53 -8.31 -7.40
N ARG A 122 -23.29 -9.41 -7.45
CA ARG A 122 -23.03 -10.50 -8.37
C ARG A 122 -23.70 -10.25 -9.71
N VAL A 123 -22.91 -10.40 -10.78
CA VAL A 123 -23.38 -10.38 -12.17
C VAL A 123 -23.13 -11.73 -12.82
N SER A 124 -23.96 -12.12 -13.78
CA SER A 124 -23.87 -13.44 -14.42
C SER A 124 -22.63 -13.59 -15.29
N LYS A 125 -22.17 -12.52 -15.92
CA LYS A 125 -20.98 -12.46 -16.77
C LYS A 125 -20.41 -11.04 -16.73
N GLY A 126 -19.06 -10.92 -16.81
CA GLY A 126 -18.37 -9.64 -16.86
C GLY A 126 -17.49 -9.49 -18.09
N PRO A 127 -17.05 -8.26 -18.42
CA PRO A 127 -16.09 -8.01 -19.50
C PRO A 127 -14.80 -8.83 -19.39
N CYS A 128 -14.36 -9.18 -18.18
CA CYS A 128 -13.21 -10.07 -17.97
C CYS A 128 -13.38 -11.49 -18.56
N GLN A 129 -14.56 -11.82 -19.07
CA GLN A 129 -14.90 -13.13 -19.65
C GLN A 129 -15.34 -13.01 -21.12
N GLU A 130 -15.05 -11.89 -21.80
CA GLU A 130 -15.35 -11.73 -23.23
C GLU A 130 -14.62 -12.77 -24.05
N VAL A 131 -13.34 -13.03 -23.72
CA VAL A 131 -12.52 -14.07 -24.30
C VAL A 131 -12.17 -15.09 -23.22
N VAL A 132 -12.29 -16.37 -23.56
CA VAL A 132 -11.85 -17.53 -22.77
C VAL A 132 -10.85 -18.29 -23.61
N GLU A 133 -9.59 -18.30 -23.20
CA GLU A 133 -8.54 -18.99 -23.92
C GLU A 133 -8.72 -20.51 -23.85
N GLU A 134 -8.75 -21.17 -25.00
CA GLU A 134 -8.86 -22.63 -25.07
C GLU A 134 -7.60 -23.34 -24.55
N LYS A 135 -6.45 -22.71 -24.77
CA LYS A 135 -5.14 -23.20 -24.34
C LYS A 135 -4.41 -22.13 -23.53
N VAL A 136 -3.96 -22.50 -22.34
CA VAL A 136 -3.15 -21.61 -21.50
C VAL A 136 -1.77 -21.44 -22.12
N ASP A 137 -1.39 -20.17 -22.36
CA ASP A 137 -0.05 -19.79 -22.76
C ASP A 137 0.29 -18.39 -22.21
N LEU A 138 1.02 -18.34 -21.11
CA LEU A 138 1.43 -17.09 -20.46
C LEU A 138 2.38 -16.26 -21.33
N SER A 139 2.93 -16.79 -22.41
CA SER A 139 3.79 -16.03 -23.34
C SER A 139 3.00 -15.00 -24.16
N THR A 140 1.68 -15.12 -24.22
CA THR A 140 0.80 -14.16 -24.89
C THR A 140 0.61 -12.87 -24.07
N ILE A 141 0.92 -12.92 -22.77
CA ILE A 141 0.80 -11.81 -21.83
C ILE A 141 2.17 -11.09 -21.73
N PRO A 142 2.24 -9.75 -21.83
CA PRO A 142 3.50 -9.01 -21.77
C PRO A 142 4.05 -8.90 -20.32
N ILE A 143 4.34 -10.06 -19.71
CA ILE A 143 4.92 -10.15 -18.36
C ILE A 143 6.32 -9.53 -18.39
N LEU A 144 6.61 -8.60 -17.48
CA LEU A 144 7.87 -7.85 -17.50
C LEU A 144 9.02 -8.65 -16.85
N LYS A 145 10.21 -8.54 -17.45
CA LYS A 145 11.47 -8.71 -16.75
C LYS A 145 11.97 -7.31 -16.35
N CYS A 146 11.87 -6.97 -15.06
CA CYS A 146 12.13 -5.61 -14.60
C CYS A 146 13.63 -5.30 -14.51
N TRP A 147 14.45 -6.21 -13.99
CA TRP A 147 15.85 -5.96 -13.74
C TRP A 147 16.76 -7.00 -14.39
N PRO A 148 18.01 -6.65 -14.74
CA PRO A 148 18.93 -7.58 -15.40
C PRO A 148 19.15 -8.88 -14.63
N GLY A 149 19.22 -8.80 -13.29
CA GLY A 149 19.45 -9.94 -12.41
C GLY A 149 18.18 -10.71 -12.00
N ASP A 150 16.98 -10.31 -12.45
CA ASP A 150 15.77 -11.09 -12.22
C ASP A 150 15.88 -12.48 -12.82
N ALA A 151 15.48 -13.50 -12.06
CA ALA A 151 15.53 -14.89 -12.52
C ALA A 151 14.61 -15.17 -13.72
N GLY A 152 13.56 -14.36 -13.88
CA GLY A 152 12.60 -14.49 -14.98
C GLY A 152 11.63 -13.31 -15.03
N ARG A 153 10.66 -13.39 -15.91
CA ARG A 153 9.55 -12.44 -15.99
C ARG A 153 8.62 -12.62 -14.80
N THR A 154 8.09 -11.53 -14.27
CA THR A 154 7.25 -11.53 -13.05
C THR A 154 6.04 -10.65 -13.24
N ILE A 155 4.85 -11.19 -12.92
CA ILE A 155 3.63 -10.40 -12.77
C ILE A 155 3.73 -9.70 -11.42
N THR A 156 3.88 -8.39 -11.43
CA THR A 156 4.22 -7.60 -10.23
C THR A 156 3.01 -7.00 -9.53
N PHE A 157 1.87 -6.85 -10.22
CA PHE A 157 0.72 -6.10 -9.71
C PHE A 157 -0.64 -6.83 -9.85
N PRO A 158 -0.70 -8.15 -9.64
CA PRO A 158 -1.97 -8.87 -9.66
C PRO A 158 -2.69 -8.76 -8.31
N VAL A 159 -4.00 -8.62 -8.34
CA VAL A 159 -4.87 -8.86 -7.19
C VAL A 159 -5.16 -10.37 -7.13
N VAL A 160 -4.54 -11.07 -6.20
CA VAL A 160 -4.68 -12.51 -6.02
C VAL A 160 -5.82 -12.79 -5.05
N ILE A 161 -6.75 -13.64 -5.48
CA ILE A 161 -7.92 -14.06 -4.71
C ILE A 161 -7.71 -15.48 -4.24
N THR A 162 -7.86 -15.71 -2.94
CA THR A 162 -7.82 -17.01 -2.28
C THR A 162 -9.05 -17.17 -1.39
N LYS A 163 -9.40 -18.41 -1.02
CA LYS A 163 -10.52 -18.72 -0.13
C LYS A 163 -10.03 -19.44 1.12
N ASP A 164 -10.50 -19.01 2.28
CA ASP A 164 -10.28 -19.73 3.54
C ASP A 164 -11.12 -21.01 3.53
N PRO A 165 -10.53 -22.21 3.76
CA PRO A 165 -11.25 -23.47 3.71
C PRO A 165 -12.18 -23.70 4.91
N GLU A 166 -12.08 -22.90 5.97
CA GLU A 166 -12.89 -23.03 7.18
C GLU A 166 -14.11 -22.11 7.15
N SER A 167 -13.90 -20.83 6.84
CA SER A 167 -14.98 -19.86 6.78
C SER A 167 -15.64 -19.74 5.41
N GLY A 168 -14.96 -20.17 4.32
CA GLY A 168 -15.39 -19.96 2.96
C GLY A 168 -15.21 -18.51 2.47
N GLU A 169 -14.65 -17.62 3.29
CA GLU A 169 -14.45 -16.22 2.93
C GLU A 169 -13.31 -16.05 1.92
N GLN A 170 -13.54 -15.19 0.92
CA GLN A 170 -12.53 -14.82 -0.04
C GLN A 170 -11.70 -13.67 0.49
N HIS A 171 -10.38 -13.80 0.36
CA HIS A 171 -9.41 -12.76 0.63
C HIS A 171 -8.75 -12.31 -0.67
N THR A 172 -8.45 -11.02 -0.76
CA THR A 172 -7.67 -10.43 -1.86
C THR A 172 -6.39 -9.81 -1.34
N GLY A 173 -5.29 -9.98 -2.09
CA GLY A 173 -4.00 -9.39 -1.76
C GLY A 173 -3.12 -9.26 -3.00
N ILE A 174 -2.13 -8.38 -2.94
CA ILE A 174 -1.13 -8.26 -4.00
C ILE A 174 0.03 -9.20 -3.67
N TYR A 175 0.33 -10.13 -4.59
CA TYR A 175 1.44 -11.09 -4.51
C TYR A 175 2.10 -11.22 -5.87
N ARG A 176 3.41 -11.07 -5.95
CA ARG A 176 4.14 -11.24 -7.21
C ARG A 176 4.14 -12.70 -7.67
N LEU A 177 4.16 -12.89 -9.00
CA LEU A 177 4.09 -14.22 -9.62
C LEU A 177 5.21 -14.34 -10.66
N GLN A 178 6.27 -15.08 -10.34
CA GLN A 178 7.37 -15.33 -11.29
C GLN A 178 6.98 -16.40 -12.30
N GLN A 179 7.12 -16.12 -13.58
CA GLN A 179 6.86 -17.08 -14.64
C GLN A 179 7.92 -18.19 -14.67
N TYR A 180 7.47 -19.44 -14.58
CA TYR A 180 8.32 -20.63 -14.72
C TYR A 180 8.16 -21.36 -16.05
N GLY A 181 7.00 -21.27 -16.66
CA GLY A 181 6.66 -21.96 -17.88
C GLY A 181 5.46 -21.32 -18.57
N PRO A 182 4.91 -22.00 -19.59
CA PRO A 182 3.77 -21.47 -20.33
C PRO A 182 2.48 -21.44 -19.50
N ASP A 183 2.39 -22.22 -18.44
CA ASP A 183 1.20 -22.41 -17.60
C ASP A 183 1.48 -22.41 -16.09
N THR A 184 2.71 -22.12 -15.67
CA THR A 184 3.14 -22.20 -14.28
C THR A 184 3.82 -20.94 -13.80
N LEU A 185 3.46 -20.51 -12.57
CA LEU A 185 3.96 -19.32 -11.90
C LEU A 185 4.40 -19.65 -10.47
N GLY A 186 5.41 -18.95 -9.97
CA GLY A 186 5.80 -18.97 -8.56
C GLY A 186 4.88 -18.06 -7.75
N MET A 187 4.25 -18.56 -6.70
CA MET A 187 3.36 -17.80 -5.85
C MET A 187 4.11 -17.27 -4.62
N HIS A 188 4.51 -16.00 -4.64
CA HIS A 188 5.27 -15.40 -3.55
C HIS A 188 4.38 -15.04 -2.34
N PHE A 189 3.97 -16.05 -1.58
CA PHE A 189 3.25 -15.85 -0.34
C PHE A 189 4.19 -15.50 0.82
N GLN A 190 4.24 -14.24 1.20
CA GLN A 190 4.91 -13.82 2.43
C GLN A 190 4.22 -14.45 3.65
N VAL A 191 5.00 -15.02 4.57
CA VAL A 191 4.55 -15.91 5.66
C VAL A 191 3.42 -15.34 6.53
N HIS A 192 3.40 -14.04 6.76
CA HIS A 192 2.45 -13.36 7.64
C HIS A 192 1.15 -12.91 6.96
N ARG A 193 1.08 -13.04 5.63
CA ARG A 193 -0.08 -12.56 4.85
C ARG A 193 -1.23 -13.57 4.88
N VAL A 194 -2.46 -13.07 4.74
CA VAL A 194 -3.67 -13.91 4.77
C VAL A 194 -3.67 -14.98 3.68
N GLY A 195 -3.20 -14.67 2.45
CA GLY A 195 -3.07 -15.68 1.39
C GLY A 195 -2.14 -16.83 1.77
N ALA A 196 -1.04 -16.55 2.48
CA ALA A 196 -0.15 -17.59 3.02
C ALA A 196 -0.83 -18.42 4.13
N ASN A 197 -1.68 -17.79 4.95
CA ASN A 197 -2.45 -18.49 5.96
C ASN A 197 -3.48 -19.43 5.33
N ASN A 198 -4.23 -18.94 4.34
CA ASN A 198 -5.17 -19.77 3.57
C ASN A 198 -4.45 -20.96 2.94
N TYR A 199 -3.29 -20.73 2.29
CA TYR A 199 -2.48 -21.80 1.71
C TYR A 199 -2.07 -22.85 2.77
N ARG A 200 -1.60 -22.42 3.96
CA ARG A 200 -1.24 -23.36 5.03
C ARG A 200 -2.40 -24.23 5.48
N LYS A 201 -3.61 -23.66 5.59
CA LYS A 201 -4.83 -24.41 5.96
C LYS A 201 -5.19 -25.46 4.91
N TRP A 202 -5.16 -25.10 3.62
CA TRP A 202 -5.40 -26.05 2.52
C TRP A 202 -4.32 -27.13 2.46
N SER A 203 -3.05 -26.75 2.57
CA SER A 203 -1.90 -27.67 2.59
C SER A 203 -1.99 -28.67 3.75
N ALA A 204 -2.42 -28.22 4.94
CA ALA A 204 -2.60 -29.10 6.11
C ALA A 204 -3.70 -30.14 5.90
N ARG A 205 -4.68 -29.91 5.01
CA ARG A 205 -5.70 -30.87 4.59
C ARG A 205 -5.21 -31.84 3.50
N GLY A 206 -4.03 -31.60 2.93
CA GLY A 206 -3.54 -32.32 1.76
C GLY A 206 -4.28 -31.96 0.48
N GLU A 207 -5.01 -30.84 0.44
CA GLU A 207 -5.84 -30.41 -0.66
C GLU A 207 -5.19 -29.22 -1.42
N ARG A 208 -5.50 -29.10 -2.72
CA ARG A 208 -5.11 -27.96 -3.52
C ARG A 208 -5.96 -26.74 -3.17
N MET A 209 -5.33 -25.57 -3.12
CA MET A 209 -6.00 -24.29 -2.96
C MET A 209 -6.30 -23.70 -4.34
N GLU A 210 -7.56 -23.40 -4.63
CA GLU A 210 -7.96 -22.65 -5.83
C GLU A 210 -7.52 -21.18 -5.71
N VAL A 211 -7.08 -20.61 -6.83
CA VAL A 211 -6.55 -19.24 -6.92
C VAL A 211 -7.05 -18.58 -8.20
N ALA A 212 -7.39 -17.30 -8.09
CA ALA A 212 -7.53 -16.41 -9.23
C ALA A 212 -6.58 -15.21 -9.09
N ALA A 213 -5.74 -14.97 -10.09
CA ALA A 213 -4.88 -13.81 -10.17
C ALA A 213 -5.45 -12.82 -11.18
N VAL A 214 -5.91 -11.67 -10.69
CA VAL A 214 -6.63 -10.65 -11.45
C VAL A 214 -5.67 -9.50 -11.78
N ILE A 215 -5.54 -9.16 -13.04
CA ILE A 215 -4.66 -8.10 -13.54
C ILE A 215 -5.51 -7.00 -14.13
N GLY A 216 -5.29 -5.75 -13.70
CA GLY A 216 -5.98 -4.59 -14.27
C GLY A 216 -7.45 -4.49 -13.87
N CYS A 217 -7.79 -4.57 -12.59
CA CYS A 217 -9.11 -4.16 -12.11
C CYS A 217 -9.20 -2.65 -11.93
N ASP A 218 -10.36 -2.16 -11.47
CA ASP A 218 -10.50 -0.76 -11.11
C ASP A 218 -9.48 -0.35 -10.04
N PRO A 219 -9.02 0.90 -10.04
CA PRO A 219 -7.89 1.31 -9.22
C PRO A 219 -8.19 1.27 -7.70
N ALA A 220 -9.44 1.43 -7.27
CA ALA A 220 -9.80 1.33 -5.86
C ALA A 220 -9.73 -0.13 -5.37
N THR A 221 -10.05 -1.10 -6.22
CA THR A 221 -9.88 -2.54 -5.93
C THR A 221 -8.39 -2.90 -5.83
N VAL A 222 -7.54 -2.36 -6.72
CA VAL A 222 -6.08 -2.53 -6.61
C VAL A 222 -5.57 -1.97 -5.29
N PHE A 223 -5.96 -0.74 -4.91
CA PHE A 223 -5.59 -0.12 -3.64
C PHE A 223 -6.08 -0.95 -2.44
N ALA A 224 -7.32 -1.43 -2.48
CA ALA A 224 -7.87 -2.26 -1.42
C ALA A 224 -7.12 -3.59 -1.24
N GLY A 225 -6.53 -4.16 -2.30
CA GLY A 225 -5.67 -5.35 -2.23
C GLY A 225 -4.36 -5.15 -1.47
N LEU A 226 -3.90 -3.89 -1.33
CA LEU A 226 -2.72 -3.50 -0.54
C LEU A 226 -3.09 -3.10 0.89
N ALA A 227 -4.34 -2.72 1.12
CA ALA A 227 -4.80 -2.12 2.36
C ALA A 227 -4.72 -3.11 3.55
N PRO A 228 -4.22 -2.68 4.72
CA PRO A 228 -4.20 -3.48 5.94
C PRO A 228 -5.59 -3.49 6.60
N VAL A 229 -6.58 -4.04 5.89
CA VAL A 229 -7.95 -4.13 6.38
C VAL A 229 -8.00 -5.11 7.56
N PRO A 230 -8.67 -4.77 8.68
CA PRO A 230 -8.80 -5.66 9.83
C PRO A 230 -9.47 -7.00 9.47
N GLU A 231 -9.14 -8.07 10.23
CA GLU A 231 -9.81 -9.36 10.08
C GLU A 231 -11.33 -9.22 10.22
N GLY A 232 -12.06 -9.99 9.42
CA GLY A 232 -13.53 -9.94 9.37
C GLY A 232 -14.11 -8.86 8.43
N ILE A 233 -13.25 -8.03 7.80
CA ILE A 233 -13.66 -7.07 6.78
C ILE A 233 -13.04 -7.50 5.44
N SER A 234 -13.89 -7.79 4.46
CA SER A 234 -13.43 -8.13 3.11
C SER A 234 -12.80 -6.92 2.41
N ASN A 235 -11.63 -7.10 1.80
CA ASN A 235 -11.00 -6.09 0.94
C ASN A 235 -11.93 -5.64 -0.21
N LEU A 236 -12.81 -6.52 -0.71
CA LEU A 236 -13.77 -6.18 -1.77
C LEU A 236 -14.90 -5.28 -1.26
N VAL A 237 -15.34 -5.46 0.00
CA VAL A 237 -16.26 -4.52 0.67
C VAL A 237 -15.58 -3.17 0.90
N PHE A 238 -14.32 -3.20 1.31
CA PHE A 238 -13.52 -1.99 1.48
C PHE A 238 -13.30 -1.24 0.16
N ALA A 239 -13.08 -1.94 -0.95
CA ALA A 239 -13.04 -1.35 -2.28
C ALA A 239 -14.35 -0.62 -2.63
N GLY A 240 -15.50 -1.25 -2.36
CA GLY A 240 -16.82 -0.62 -2.52
C GLY A 240 -16.99 0.63 -1.66
N PHE A 241 -16.52 0.59 -0.41
CA PHE A 241 -16.51 1.74 0.49
C PHE A 241 -15.67 2.91 -0.05
N LEU A 242 -14.46 2.64 -0.52
CA LEU A 242 -13.58 3.65 -1.12
C LEU A 242 -14.22 4.28 -2.37
N ARG A 243 -14.83 3.46 -3.21
CA ARG A 243 -15.53 3.90 -4.42
C ARG A 243 -16.81 4.67 -4.14
N GLY A 244 -17.46 4.42 -2.99
CA GLY A 244 -18.83 4.87 -2.74
C GLY A 244 -19.88 4.16 -3.61
N GLU A 245 -19.52 3.02 -4.23
CA GLU A 245 -20.35 2.21 -5.13
C GLU A 245 -19.96 0.73 -5.02
N SER A 246 -20.96 -0.17 -5.08
CA SER A 246 -20.72 -1.61 -5.05
C SER A 246 -19.81 -2.09 -6.17
N LEU A 247 -18.90 -2.99 -5.82
CA LEU A 247 -18.07 -3.71 -6.80
C LEU A 247 -18.91 -4.82 -7.48
N GLU A 248 -18.84 -4.93 -8.80
CA GLU A 248 -19.43 -6.04 -9.52
C GLU A 248 -18.47 -7.23 -9.54
N LEU A 249 -18.97 -8.39 -9.08
CA LEU A 249 -18.25 -9.65 -9.13
C LEU A 249 -18.97 -10.62 -10.06
N THR A 250 -18.19 -11.44 -10.77
CA THR A 250 -18.70 -12.58 -11.54
C THR A 250 -18.03 -13.86 -11.06
N LYS A 251 -18.67 -15.00 -11.23
CA LYS A 251 -18.05 -16.30 -10.99
C LYS A 251 -16.89 -16.50 -11.95
N ALA A 252 -15.75 -16.94 -11.47
CA ALA A 252 -14.67 -17.43 -12.30
C ALA A 252 -15.14 -18.65 -13.13
N VAL A 253 -14.50 -18.89 -14.27
CA VAL A 253 -14.95 -19.93 -15.22
C VAL A 253 -14.45 -21.31 -14.81
N GLY A 254 -13.24 -21.41 -14.27
CA GLY A 254 -12.56 -22.68 -13.99
C GLY A 254 -12.37 -23.02 -12.51
N VAL A 255 -12.67 -22.09 -11.59
CA VAL A 255 -12.47 -22.25 -10.13
C VAL A 255 -13.69 -21.72 -9.37
N ASP A 256 -13.92 -22.21 -8.14
CA ASP A 256 -15.02 -21.76 -7.30
C ASP A 256 -14.65 -20.48 -6.53
N LEU A 257 -14.36 -19.43 -7.29
CA LEU A 257 -14.06 -18.08 -6.79
C LEU A 257 -14.90 -17.04 -7.53
N GLU A 258 -15.07 -15.88 -6.89
CA GLU A 258 -15.66 -14.69 -7.51
C GLU A 258 -14.56 -13.68 -7.80
N VAL A 259 -14.59 -13.08 -8.99
CA VAL A 259 -13.57 -12.13 -9.47
C VAL A 259 -14.22 -10.82 -9.89
N PRO A 260 -13.50 -9.67 -9.82
CA PRO A 260 -14.00 -8.40 -10.34
C PRO A 260 -14.42 -8.52 -11.81
N ALA A 261 -15.70 -8.25 -12.08
CA ALA A 261 -16.27 -8.42 -13.41
C ALA A 261 -15.63 -7.51 -14.47
N GLN A 262 -15.08 -6.37 -14.03
CA GLN A 262 -14.46 -5.36 -14.88
C GLN A 262 -12.96 -5.54 -15.05
N ALA A 263 -12.36 -6.64 -14.58
CA ALA A 263 -10.92 -6.90 -14.74
C ALA A 263 -10.51 -6.97 -16.21
N GLU A 264 -9.24 -6.68 -16.48
CA GLU A 264 -8.66 -6.79 -17.82
C GLU A 264 -8.32 -8.26 -18.15
N ILE A 265 -7.61 -8.95 -17.22
CA ILE A 265 -7.15 -10.33 -17.38
C ILE A 265 -7.36 -11.08 -16.07
N VAL A 266 -7.79 -12.33 -16.13
CA VAL A 266 -7.89 -13.25 -14.99
C VAL A 266 -7.18 -14.55 -15.30
N LEU A 267 -6.23 -14.92 -14.44
CA LEU A 267 -5.55 -16.22 -14.47
C LEU A 267 -6.19 -17.09 -13.39
N GLU A 268 -6.79 -18.20 -13.77
CA GLU A 268 -7.49 -19.11 -12.87
C GLU A 268 -6.75 -20.45 -12.78
N GLY A 269 -6.73 -21.05 -11.61
CA GLY A 269 -6.07 -22.32 -11.40
C GLY A 269 -5.91 -22.69 -9.94
N TYR A 270 -4.82 -23.38 -9.60
CA TYR A 270 -4.62 -23.90 -8.25
C TYR A 270 -3.16 -23.90 -7.82
N VAL A 271 -2.96 -23.92 -6.51
CA VAL A 271 -1.66 -24.18 -5.86
C VAL A 271 -1.73 -25.53 -5.17
N GLY A 272 -0.80 -26.43 -5.50
CA GLY A 272 -0.68 -27.76 -4.88
C GLY A 272 -0.24 -27.69 -3.40
N PRO A 273 -0.62 -28.69 -2.58
CA PRO A 273 -0.37 -28.63 -1.13
C PRO A 273 1.12 -28.67 -0.76
N THR A 274 1.98 -29.29 -1.56
CA THR A 274 3.38 -29.54 -1.22
C THR A 274 4.38 -29.08 -2.29
N GLU A 275 3.91 -28.84 -3.51
CA GLU A 275 4.79 -28.47 -4.63
C GLU A 275 5.41 -27.10 -4.41
N ARG A 276 6.75 -27.05 -4.52
CA ARG A 276 7.52 -25.82 -4.41
C ARG A 276 8.61 -25.78 -5.47
N LYS A 277 8.89 -24.58 -5.98
CA LYS A 277 9.97 -24.29 -6.90
C LYS A 277 10.71 -23.04 -6.47
N VAL A 278 11.99 -22.96 -6.78
CA VAL A 278 12.80 -21.79 -6.43
C VAL A 278 12.30 -20.58 -7.21
N GLU A 279 11.97 -19.51 -6.50
CA GLU A 279 11.60 -18.17 -6.98
C GLU A 279 12.72 -17.21 -6.64
N GLY A 280 12.97 -16.26 -7.54
CA GLY A 280 14.05 -15.29 -7.39
C GLY A 280 15.39 -15.74 -7.99
N PRO A 281 16.38 -14.84 -8.00
CA PRO A 281 16.35 -13.48 -7.46
C PRO A 281 15.34 -12.56 -8.18
N PHE A 282 14.84 -11.58 -7.46
CA PHE A 282 13.92 -10.55 -7.95
C PHE A 282 14.33 -9.18 -7.40
N GLY A 283 14.43 -8.16 -8.24
CA GLY A 283 14.70 -6.79 -7.84
C GLY A 283 13.51 -6.18 -7.11
N ASP A 284 13.63 -5.97 -5.79
CA ASP A 284 12.52 -5.63 -4.93
C ASP A 284 12.60 -4.22 -4.33
N HIS A 285 11.59 -3.82 -3.55
CA HIS A 285 11.41 -2.49 -2.95
C HIS A 285 12.60 -2.00 -2.12
N THR A 286 13.45 -2.90 -1.66
CA THR A 286 14.70 -2.53 -0.95
C THR A 286 15.75 -1.90 -1.89
N GLY A 287 15.57 -2.01 -3.20
CA GLY A 287 16.57 -1.64 -4.21
C GLY A 287 17.67 -2.69 -4.39
N TYR A 288 17.48 -3.88 -3.80
CA TYR A 288 18.37 -5.04 -3.92
C TYR A 288 17.58 -6.26 -4.42
N TYR A 289 18.30 -7.26 -4.91
CA TYR A 289 17.69 -8.53 -5.28
C TYR A 289 17.33 -9.35 -4.06
N SER A 290 16.13 -9.93 -4.05
CA SER A 290 15.76 -10.95 -3.06
C SER A 290 16.59 -12.21 -3.23
N ALA A 291 16.81 -12.95 -2.13
CA ALA A 291 17.42 -14.26 -2.19
C ALA A 291 16.48 -15.25 -2.93
N PRO A 292 17.04 -16.21 -3.70
CA PRO A 292 16.24 -17.31 -4.23
C PRO A 292 15.73 -18.20 -3.09
N GLU A 293 14.42 -18.43 -3.06
CA GLU A 293 13.76 -19.26 -2.03
C GLU A 293 12.67 -20.15 -2.65
N PRO A 294 12.32 -21.30 -2.03
CA PRO A 294 11.27 -22.17 -2.54
C PRO A 294 9.87 -21.64 -2.19
N PHE A 295 9.09 -21.32 -3.22
CA PHE A 295 7.68 -20.89 -3.10
C PHE A 295 6.72 -21.90 -3.76
N PRO A 296 5.44 -21.92 -3.33
CA PRO A 296 4.41 -22.75 -3.96
C PRO A 296 4.27 -22.45 -5.46
N VAL A 297 3.91 -23.47 -6.23
CA VAL A 297 3.69 -23.34 -7.67
C VAL A 297 2.19 -23.13 -7.95
N PHE A 298 1.87 -22.06 -8.66
CA PHE A 298 0.54 -21.79 -9.17
C PHE A 298 0.42 -22.34 -10.59
N HIS A 299 -0.44 -23.35 -10.77
CA HIS A 299 -0.80 -23.94 -12.04
C HIS A 299 -1.98 -23.18 -12.63
N VAL A 300 -1.75 -22.47 -13.72
CA VAL A 300 -2.80 -21.76 -14.45
C VAL A 300 -3.50 -22.76 -15.35
N THR A 301 -4.78 -22.94 -15.16
CA THR A 301 -5.62 -23.88 -15.94
C THR A 301 -6.53 -23.16 -16.92
N ARG A 302 -6.69 -21.84 -16.76
CA ARG A 302 -7.52 -21.00 -17.62
C ARG A 302 -7.06 -19.56 -17.60
N ILE A 303 -7.19 -18.89 -18.75
CA ILE A 303 -7.01 -17.45 -18.90
C ILE A 303 -8.31 -16.90 -19.46
N THR A 304 -8.86 -15.87 -18.83
CA THR A 304 -9.97 -15.09 -19.37
C THR A 304 -9.61 -13.63 -19.43
N HIS A 305 -10.11 -12.89 -20.41
CA HIS A 305 -9.79 -11.49 -20.56
C HIS A 305 -10.82 -10.72 -21.42
N ARG A 306 -10.71 -9.39 -21.40
CA ARG A 306 -11.43 -8.52 -22.33
C ARG A 306 -10.97 -8.77 -23.78
N GLU A 307 -11.77 -8.40 -24.77
CA GLU A 307 -11.33 -8.46 -26.18
C GLU A 307 -10.06 -7.64 -26.44
N LYS A 308 -9.94 -6.50 -25.75
CA LYS A 308 -8.78 -5.59 -25.87
C LYS A 308 -8.23 -5.27 -24.47
N PRO A 309 -7.57 -6.24 -23.83
CA PRO A 309 -7.11 -6.06 -22.46
C PRO A 309 -5.88 -5.15 -22.40
N VAL A 310 -5.74 -4.42 -21.29
CA VAL A 310 -4.54 -3.68 -20.92
C VAL A 310 -3.83 -4.42 -19.78
N TYR A 311 -2.58 -4.78 -19.98
CA TYR A 311 -1.76 -5.38 -18.92
C TYR A 311 -1.28 -4.30 -17.96
N LEU A 312 -1.79 -4.31 -16.72
CA LEU A 312 -1.34 -3.43 -15.65
C LEU A 312 -0.13 -4.04 -14.94
N SER A 313 0.93 -3.27 -14.82
CA SER A 313 2.15 -3.67 -14.12
C SER A 313 2.71 -2.53 -13.29
N THR A 314 3.47 -2.86 -12.24
CA THR A 314 4.29 -1.91 -11.49
C THR A 314 5.75 -2.34 -11.52
N VAL A 315 6.66 -1.41 -11.26
CA VAL A 315 8.11 -1.66 -11.17
C VAL A 315 8.54 -1.36 -9.75
N THR A 316 9.02 -2.39 -9.06
CA THR A 316 9.63 -2.29 -7.73
C THR A 316 11.11 -1.95 -7.84
N GLY A 317 11.69 -1.38 -6.78
CA GLY A 317 13.09 -1.02 -6.74
C GLY A 317 13.37 -0.01 -5.61
N LYS A 318 14.54 0.64 -5.67
CA LYS A 318 14.87 1.71 -4.72
C LYS A 318 13.87 2.88 -4.88
N PRO A 319 13.20 3.31 -3.82
CA PRO A 319 12.29 4.46 -3.86
C PRO A 319 12.96 5.75 -4.43
N PRO A 320 12.19 6.64 -5.08
CA PRO A 320 10.75 6.57 -5.26
C PRO A 320 10.32 5.57 -6.33
N THR A 321 9.26 4.81 -6.02
CA THR A 321 8.62 3.82 -6.89
C THR A 321 7.11 3.86 -6.65
N GLU A 322 6.31 3.32 -7.56
CA GLU A 322 4.85 3.34 -7.45
C GLU A 322 4.36 2.64 -6.18
N ASP A 323 4.96 1.50 -5.82
CA ASP A 323 4.65 0.75 -4.60
C ASP A 323 5.00 1.53 -3.32
N ALA A 324 6.09 2.29 -3.32
CA ALA A 324 6.45 3.16 -2.20
C ALA A 324 5.45 4.33 -2.03
N ILE A 325 5.00 4.91 -3.13
CA ILE A 325 3.97 5.98 -3.11
C ILE A 325 2.62 5.41 -2.66
N LEU A 326 2.27 4.19 -3.09
CA LEU A 326 1.10 3.48 -2.59
C LEU A 326 1.19 3.21 -1.09
N GLY A 327 2.36 2.80 -0.59
CA GLY A 327 2.62 2.64 0.86
C GLY A 327 2.38 3.94 1.62
N LYS A 328 2.82 5.07 1.07
CA LYS A 328 2.57 6.40 1.63
C LYS A 328 1.08 6.76 1.64
N ALA A 329 0.34 6.44 0.60
CA ALA A 329 -1.10 6.65 0.56
C ALA A 329 -1.84 5.76 1.57
N VAL A 330 -1.43 4.51 1.74
CA VAL A 330 -1.96 3.60 2.78
C VAL A 330 -1.74 4.18 4.17
N GLU A 331 -0.55 4.72 4.45
CA GLU A 331 -0.25 5.42 5.72
C GLU A 331 -1.28 6.51 6.01
N ARG A 332 -1.52 7.42 5.04
CA ARG A 332 -2.46 8.53 5.23
C ARG A 332 -3.89 8.03 5.43
N VAL A 333 -4.34 7.13 4.58
CA VAL A 333 -5.71 6.59 4.59
C VAL A 333 -6.00 5.81 5.89
N PHE A 334 -5.01 5.09 6.44
CA PHE A 334 -5.18 4.25 7.64
C PHE A 334 -4.74 4.91 8.95
N LEU A 335 -4.18 6.11 8.94
CA LEU A 335 -3.86 6.86 10.16
C LEU A 335 -5.04 6.95 11.17
N PRO A 336 -6.31 7.18 10.74
CA PRO A 336 -7.44 7.15 11.66
C PRO A 336 -7.65 5.82 12.38
N VAL A 337 -7.33 4.70 11.72
CA VAL A 337 -7.42 3.35 12.32
C VAL A 337 -6.31 3.16 13.37
N VAL A 338 -5.10 3.61 13.07
CA VAL A 338 -3.98 3.60 14.05
C VAL A 338 -4.34 4.41 15.29
N ARG A 339 -4.96 5.60 15.11
CA ARG A 339 -5.42 6.48 16.20
C ARG A 339 -6.53 5.89 17.06
N LEU A 340 -7.24 4.86 16.62
CA LEU A 340 -8.19 4.14 17.50
C LEU A 340 -7.49 3.41 18.63
N VAL A 341 -6.34 2.83 18.33
CA VAL A 341 -5.55 2.05 19.28
C VAL A 341 -4.56 2.95 20.02
N LEU A 342 -4.04 3.97 19.34
CA LEU A 342 -3.04 4.92 19.83
C LEU A 342 -3.55 6.37 19.65
N PRO A 343 -4.54 6.82 20.47
CA PRO A 343 -5.19 8.12 20.31
C PRO A 343 -4.25 9.31 20.55
N GLU A 344 -3.13 9.10 21.23
CA GLU A 344 -2.08 10.08 21.44
C GLU A 344 -1.31 10.48 20.19
N ILE A 345 -1.38 9.68 19.12
CA ILE A 345 -0.69 9.99 17.85
C ILE A 345 -1.42 11.17 17.18
N VAL A 346 -0.67 12.25 16.97
CA VAL A 346 -1.13 13.45 16.25
C VAL A 346 -0.91 13.26 14.75
N ASP A 347 0.28 12.79 14.36
CA ASP A 347 0.59 12.46 12.97
C ASP A 347 1.64 11.36 12.86
N MET A 348 1.75 10.77 11.66
CA MET A 348 2.67 9.70 11.35
C MET A 348 3.27 9.91 9.96
N ASN A 349 4.52 9.56 9.80
CA ASN A 349 5.23 9.53 8.53
C ASN A 349 6.02 8.23 8.38
N LEU A 350 5.77 7.51 7.30
CA LEU A 350 6.60 6.41 6.80
C LEU A 350 7.40 6.95 5.61
N PRO A 351 8.58 7.55 5.82
CA PRO A 351 9.32 8.23 4.77
C PRO A 351 9.81 7.25 3.69
N LEU A 352 9.85 7.72 2.44
CA LEU A 352 10.36 6.92 1.32
C LEU A 352 11.84 6.55 1.51
N GLU A 353 12.59 7.44 2.14
CA GLU A 353 14.00 7.26 2.54
C GLU A 353 14.17 6.11 3.55
N GLY A 354 13.12 5.80 4.31
CA GLY A 354 13.01 4.68 5.23
C GLY A 354 12.33 3.45 4.62
N LEU A 355 12.30 3.32 3.28
CA LEU A 355 11.64 2.25 2.55
C LEU A 355 10.14 2.13 2.85
N PHE A 356 9.47 3.22 3.21
CA PHE A 356 8.02 3.32 3.53
C PHE A 356 7.48 2.26 4.51
N ILE A 357 8.32 1.42 5.11
CA ILE A 357 7.97 0.41 6.13
C ILE A 357 9.00 0.32 7.25
N ASN A 358 10.30 0.57 6.98
CA ASN A 358 11.37 0.34 7.96
C ASN A 358 11.52 1.46 8.98
N VAL A 359 11.15 2.70 8.64
CA VAL A 359 11.19 3.86 9.52
C VAL A 359 9.79 4.40 9.71
N ALA A 360 9.38 4.63 10.96
CA ALA A 360 8.17 5.36 11.31
C ALA A 360 8.53 6.54 12.19
N ILE A 361 8.03 7.72 11.83
CA ILE A 361 8.16 8.93 12.62
C ILE A 361 6.77 9.31 13.11
N LEU A 362 6.63 9.52 14.42
CA LEU A 362 5.35 9.76 15.07
C LEU A 362 5.42 11.05 15.89
N SER A 363 4.48 11.96 15.71
CA SER A 363 4.24 13.04 16.66
C SER A 363 3.14 12.66 17.63
N ILE A 364 3.36 12.88 18.92
CA ILE A 364 2.42 12.47 19.97
C ILE A 364 2.11 13.59 20.97
N GLY A 365 0.91 13.55 21.51
CA GLY A 365 0.53 14.29 22.70
C GLY A 365 1.03 13.58 23.97
N LYS A 366 2.29 13.79 24.34
CA LYS A 366 2.90 13.17 25.54
C LYS A 366 2.19 13.61 26.81
N SER A 367 1.68 12.67 27.61
CA SER A 367 0.89 12.95 28.81
C SER A 367 1.51 12.50 30.13
N TYR A 368 2.46 11.53 30.10
CA TYR A 368 3.11 10.93 31.25
C TYR A 368 4.52 10.45 30.91
N PRO A 369 5.36 10.12 31.90
CA PRO A 369 6.68 9.52 31.68
C PRO A 369 6.59 8.23 30.88
N ASP A 370 7.60 7.94 30.05
CA ASP A 370 7.68 6.74 29.20
C ASP A 370 6.51 6.58 28.19
N HIS A 371 5.66 7.61 28.01
CA HIS A 371 4.59 7.56 27.01
C HIS A 371 5.10 7.27 25.59
N PRO A 372 6.24 7.85 25.12
CA PRO A 372 6.84 7.49 23.84
C PRO A 372 7.19 6.01 23.73
N ARG A 373 7.74 5.42 24.79
CA ARG A 373 8.11 4.00 24.83
C ARG A 373 6.88 3.08 24.70
N LYS A 374 5.77 3.44 25.38
CA LYS A 374 4.48 2.75 25.22
C LYS A 374 4.02 2.75 23.76
N VAL A 375 4.13 3.91 23.09
CA VAL A 375 3.76 4.05 21.66
C VAL A 375 4.63 3.16 20.76
N MET A 376 5.95 3.14 20.97
CA MET A 376 6.88 2.29 20.22
C MET A 376 6.50 0.81 20.33
N HIS A 377 6.30 0.31 21.56
CA HIS A 377 5.93 -1.10 21.80
C HIS A 377 4.56 -1.44 21.20
N ALA A 378 3.58 -0.56 21.32
CA ALA A 378 2.26 -0.78 20.73
C ALA A 378 2.32 -0.81 19.20
N LEU A 379 3.10 0.09 18.58
CA LEU A 379 3.28 0.11 17.12
C LEU A 379 3.91 -1.21 16.63
N TRP A 380 4.95 -1.71 17.30
CA TRP A 380 5.60 -2.98 16.95
C TRP A 380 4.70 -4.20 17.14
N GLY A 381 3.62 -4.10 17.88
CA GLY A 381 2.58 -5.13 18.01
C GLY A 381 1.40 -4.98 17.06
N LEU A 382 1.34 -3.91 16.24
CA LEU A 382 0.16 -3.54 15.47
C LEU A 382 0.28 -4.00 14.01
N GLY A 383 -0.33 -5.14 13.66
CA GLY A 383 -0.48 -5.60 12.27
C GLY A 383 0.83 -5.57 11.48
N GLN A 384 0.82 -4.95 10.30
CA GLN A 384 2.01 -4.84 9.44
C GLN A 384 3.08 -3.89 10.00
N MET A 385 2.74 -3.00 10.94
CA MET A 385 3.70 -2.15 11.63
C MET A 385 4.72 -2.95 12.47
N MET A 386 4.45 -4.24 12.71
CA MET A 386 5.41 -5.14 13.34
C MET A 386 6.74 -5.26 12.57
N PHE A 387 6.79 -4.89 11.28
CA PHE A 387 8.02 -4.93 10.47
C PHE A 387 8.84 -3.66 10.57
N THR A 388 8.28 -2.56 11.08
CA THR A 388 8.99 -1.29 11.27
C THR A 388 10.18 -1.51 12.21
N ARG A 389 11.36 -1.12 11.74
CA ARG A 389 12.62 -1.30 12.50
C ARG A 389 12.97 -0.11 13.36
N TYR A 390 12.79 1.09 12.82
CA TYR A 390 13.15 2.32 13.49
C TYR A 390 11.88 3.12 13.76
N VAL A 391 11.66 3.49 15.00
CA VAL A 391 10.53 4.33 15.42
C VAL A 391 11.07 5.56 16.09
N VAL A 392 10.81 6.73 15.51
CA VAL A 392 11.16 8.01 16.09
C VAL A 392 9.89 8.67 16.61
N VAL A 393 9.88 9.05 17.87
CA VAL A 393 8.76 9.75 18.50
C VAL A 393 9.16 11.16 18.86
N VAL A 394 8.38 12.14 18.37
CA VAL A 394 8.58 13.57 18.60
C VAL A 394 7.35 14.19 19.26
N ASP A 395 7.46 15.43 19.72
CA ASP A 395 6.33 16.18 20.27
C ASP A 395 5.27 16.51 19.23
N HIS A 396 4.05 16.76 19.70
CA HIS A 396 2.85 17.02 18.88
C HIS A 396 2.97 18.23 17.93
N ASP A 397 3.86 19.17 18.22
CA ASP A 397 4.07 20.40 17.46
C ASP A 397 5.19 20.27 16.38
N VAL A 398 5.77 19.08 16.22
CA VAL A 398 6.79 18.78 15.20
C VAL A 398 6.10 18.23 13.95
N ASP A 399 6.40 18.81 12.79
CA ASP A 399 5.99 18.26 11.49
C ASP A 399 6.83 17.01 11.18
N VAL A 400 6.19 15.84 11.23
CA VAL A 400 6.84 14.55 10.96
C VAL A 400 7.24 14.37 9.50
N HIS A 401 6.73 15.21 8.60
CA HIS A 401 7.08 15.19 7.18
C HIS A 401 8.30 16.04 6.85
N ASP A 402 8.70 16.96 7.73
CA ASP A 402 9.99 17.66 7.65
C ASP A 402 11.09 16.81 8.30
N LEU A 403 11.76 15.98 7.49
CA LEU A 403 12.84 15.11 7.97
C LEU A 403 14.02 15.90 8.54
N ARG A 404 14.23 17.16 8.14
CA ARG A 404 15.29 18.01 8.67
C ARG A 404 14.96 18.45 10.09
N GLU A 405 13.70 18.86 10.33
CA GLU A 405 13.22 19.19 11.66
C GLU A 405 13.25 17.96 12.59
N VAL A 406 12.78 16.81 12.10
CA VAL A 406 12.84 15.55 12.87
C VAL A 406 14.28 15.21 13.25
N LEU A 407 15.23 15.27 12.31
CA LEU A 407 16.63 14.97 12.59
C LEU A 407 17.25 15.98 13.58
N TYR A 408 16.87 17.27 13.47
CA TYR A 408 17.26 18.29 14.44
C TYR A 408 16.75 17.93 15.84
N ARG A 409 15.48 17.51 15.99
CA ARG A 409 14.92 17.10 17.29
C ARG A 409 15.62 15.86 17.85
N VAL A 410 15.89 14.86 17.02
CA VAL A 410 16.67 13.69 17.44
C VAL A 410 18.04 14.08 17.97
N GLY A 411 18.80 14.88 17.21
CA GLY A 411 20.14 15.31 17.60
C GLY A 411 20.20 16.21 18.84
N LEU A 412 19.10 16.95 19.12
CA LEU A 412 19.04 17.91 20.22
C LEU A 412 18.44 17.29 21.49
N GLN A 413 17.43 16.42 21.38
CA GLN A 413 16.55 16.07 22.50
C GLN A 413 16.72 14.63 22.97
N ALA A 414 17.25 13.72 22.13
CA ALA A 414 17.44 12.33 22.50
C ALA A 414 18.84 12.09 23.07
N ASP A 415 18.90 11.51 24.28
CA ASP A 415 20.10 11.01 24.90
C ASP A 415 20.25 9.51 24.58
N PRO A 416 21.34 9.05 23.95
CA PRO A 416 21.51 7.66 23.56
C PRO A 416 21.41 6.63 24.69
N GLU A 417 21.76 7.01 25.91
CA GLU A 417 21.68 6.10 27.08
C GLU A 417 20.26 5.97 27.63
N ARG A 418 19.51 7.07 27.64
CA ARG A 418 18.20 7.15 28.29
C ARG A 418 17.04 6.92 27.31
N ASP A 419 17.16 7.48 26.09
CA ASP A 419 16.04 7.69 25.19
C ASP A 419 15.99 6.71 24.01
N ILE A 420 16.90 5.72 24.02
CA ILE A 420 16.96 4.66 23.02
C ILE A 420 16.38 3.36 23.60
N GLU A 421 15.49 2.76 22.86
CA GLU A 421 14.94 1.42 23.14
C GLU A 421 15.39 0.46 22.05
N VAL A 422 16.01 -0.68 22.44
CA VAL A 422 16.41 -1.73 21.50
C VAL A 422 15.74 -3.04 21.89
N VAL A 423 14.93 -3.59 21.00
CA VAL A 423 14.22 -4.85 21.21
C VAL A 423 14.42 -5.81 20.06
N GLN A 424 14.26 -7.11 20.32
CA GLN A 424 14.24 -8.15 19.29
C GLN A 424 12.80 -8.41 18.84
N GLY A 425 12.60 -8.68 17.54
CA GLY A 425 11.27 -9.00 17.04
C GLY A 425 11.21 -9.29 15.55
N PRO A 426 10.01 -9.47 15.01
CA PRO A 426 9.82 -9.70 13.58
C PRO A 426 10.31 -8.51 12.75
N VAL A 427 10.99 -8.81 11.65
CA VAL A 427 11.38 -7.83 10.62
C VAL A 427 10.91 -8.31 9.27
N ASP A 428 10.91 -7.43 8.28
CA ASP A 428 10.53 -7.79 6.91
C ASP A 428 11.43 -8.92 6.37
N GLN A 429 10.82 -9.86 5.62
CA GLN A 429 11.52 -10.98 5.01
C GLN A 429 12.63 -10.53 4.07
N LEU A 430 12.47 -9.37 3.44
CA LEU A 430 13.43 -8.78 2.51
C LEU A 430 14.49 -7.90 3.20
N SER A 431 14.56 -7.90 4.53
CA SER A 431 15.56 -7.13 5.28
C SER A 431 16.96 -7.71 5.06
N ILE A 432 17.78 -7.00 4.29
CA ILE A 432 19.13 -7.42 3.91
C ILE A 432 20.16 -7.35 5.04
N SER A 433 19.89 -6.58 6.09
CA SER A 433 20.83 -6.38 7.22
C SER A 433 20.72 -7.43 8.31
N ASN A 434 19.80 -8.38 8.19
CA ASN A 434 19.59 -9.42 9.19
C ASN A 434 20.18 -10.75 8.74
N PRO A 435 21.02 -11.40 9.57
CA PRO A 435 21.61 -12.68 9.23
C PRO A 435 20.59 -13.82 9.26
N VAL A 436 19.50 -13.66 10.02
CA VAL A 436 18.41 -14.62 10.09
C VAL A 436 17.15 -13.95 9.49
N PRO A 437 16.51 -14.56 8.47
CA PRO A 437 15.28 -14.04 7.92
C PRO A 437 14.19 -13.87 8.99
N LEU A 438 13.37 -12.84 8.86
CA LEU A 438 12.22 -12.53 9.71
C LEU A 438 12.54 -12.17 11.18
N LEU A 439 13.79 -12.24 11.62
CA LEU A 439 14.19 -11.93 13.00
C LEU A 439 15.30 -10.87 13.02
N GLY A 440 15.12 -9.83 13.81
CA GLY A 440 16.13 -8.79 13.96
C GLY A 440 15.85 -7.82 15.08
N ALA A 441 16.81 -6.92 15.31
CA ALA A 441 16.67 -5.84 16.26
C ALA A 441 15.85 -4.70 15.69
N LYS A 442 15.14 -4.03 16.59
CA LYS A 442 14.37 -2.80 16.36
C LYS A 442 14.88 -1.73 17.30
N MET A 443 14.83 -0.47 16.87
CA MET A 443 15.26 0.66 17.67
C MET A 443 14.18 1.73 17.71
N GLY A 444 13.81 2.16 18.91
CA GLY A 444 12.98 3.32 19.17
C GLY A 444 13.81 4.47 19.69
N ILE A 445 13.46 5.70 19.30
CA ILE A 445 14.10 6.94 19.71
C ILE A 445 13.05 7.88 20.28
N ASP A 446 13.12 8.18 21.57
CA ASP A 446 12.33 9.22 22.20
C ASP A 446 13.00 10.60 22.04
N ALA A 447 12.62 11.32 20.99
CA ALA A 447 13.03 12.68 20.73
C ALA A 447 11.99 13.72 21.21
N THR A 448 11.19 13.39 22.22
CA THR A 448 10.29 14.36 22.87
C THR A 448 11.02 15.19 23.91
N ARG A 449 10.46 16.37 24.23
CA ARG A 449 10.95 17.20 25.33
C ARG A 449 10.82 16.44 26.66
N LYS A 450 11.84 16.57 27.51
CA LYS A 450 11.86 15.92 28.81
C LYS A 450 11.28 16.85 29.88
N ARG A 451 10.53 16.27 30.80
CA ARG A 451 9.88 16.95 31.93
C ARG A 451 10.48 16.46 33.25
N SER A 452 10.17 17.16 34.34
CA SER A 452 10.59 16.72 35.68
C SER A 452 10.11 15.30 36.00
N GLU A 453 8.90 14.96 35.55
CA GLU A 453 8.32 13.62 35.73
C GLU A 453 9.07 12.53 34.96
N ASP A 454 9.77 12.89 33.88
CA ASP A 454 10.65 11.96 33.12
C ASP A 454 12.02 11.76 33.83
N GLY A 455 12.20 12.31 35.04
CA GLY A 455 13.47 12.28 35.74
C GLY A 455 14.49 13.31 35.24
N PHE A 456 14.04 14.32 34.51
CA PHE A 456 14.89 15.40 34.01
C PHE A 456 14.88 16.57 35.02
N PRO A 457 15.97 16.77 35.81
CA PRO A 457 15.96 17.60 37.02
C PRO A 457 15.98 19.11 36.75
N ARG A 458 16.35 19.52 35.55
CA ARG A 458 16.42 20.94 35.15
C ARG A 458 15.24 21.35 34.27
N PRO A 459 14.82 22.62 34.29
CA PRO A 459 13.81 23.11 33.37
C PRO A 459 14.26 22.90 31.91
N TRP A 460 13.33 22.48 31.05
CA TRP A 460 13.59 22.43 29.61
C TRP A 460 13.77 23.87 29.10
N PRO A 461 14.83 24.15 28.31
CA PRO A 461 15.07 25.52 27.86
C PRO A 461 14.00 25.98 26.87
N GLU A 462 13.71 27.28 26.89
CA GLU A 462 12.84 27.89 25.90
C GLU A 462 13.47 27.92 24.52
N GLU A 463 12.67 27.65 23.50
CA GLU A 463 13.10 27.75 22.10
C GLU A 463 13.22 29.22 21.69
N ILE A 464 14.33 29.59 21.02
CA ILE A 464 14.52 30.94 20.50
C ILE A 464 13.49 31.22 19.41
N ARG A 465 12.66 32.21 19.65
CA ARG A 465 11.65 32.69 18.69
C ARG A 465 11.73 34.21 18.55
N MET A 466 11.50 34.66 17.32
CA MET A 466 11.38 36.09 17.07
C MET A 466 10.11 36.64 17.71
N ASP A 467 10.17 37.86 18.23
CA ASP A 467 8.96 38.57 18.70
C ASP A 467 7.89 38.62 17.62
N PRO A 468 6.64 38.20 17.90
CA PRO A 468 5.59 38.11 16.90
C PRO A 468 5.31 39.43 16.19
N SER A 469 5.42 40.56 16.88
CA SER A 469 5.21 41.90 16.30
C SER A 469 6.31 42.29 15.32
N VAL A 470 7.55 41.88 15.62
CA VAL A 470 8.71 42.09 14.76
C VAL A 470 8.59 41.19 13.53
N ALA A 471 8.22 39.90 13.72
CA ALA A 471 8.04 38.97 12.64
C ALA A 471 6.95 39.45 11.65
N ALA A 472 5.80 39.86 12.15
CA ALA A 472 4.68 40.38 11.32
C ALA A 472 5.07 41.65 10.56
N ARG A 473 5.80 42.60 11.22
CA ARG A 473 6.27 43.80 10.55
C ARG A 473 7.29 43.50 9.44
N MET A 474 8.19 42.54 9.67
CA MET A 474 9.18 42.16 8.65
C MET A 474 8.52 41.37 7.49
N GLU A 475 7.55 40.55 7.78
CA GLU A 475 6.78 39.87 6.73
C GLU A 475 6.06 40.91 5.82
N ALA A 476 5.41 41.92 6.40
CA ALA A 476 4.80 43.01 5.63
C ALA A 476 5.83 43.77 4.76
N LEU A 477 7.03 43.98 5.31
CA LEU A 477 8.11 44.62 4.56
C LEU A 477 8.59 43.75 3.38
N VAL A 478 8.77 42.45 3.60
CA VAL A 478 9.18 41.48 2.57
C VAL A 478 8.14 41.40 1.45
N GLN A 479 6.86 41.41 1.79
CA GLN A 479 5.79 41.41 0.81
C GLN A 479 5.68 42.71 0.03
N GLY A 480 6.00 43.85 0.65
CA GLY A 480 5.97 45.19 0.04
C GLY A 480 7.15 45.50 -0.89
N ASP A 481 8.28 44.83 -0.73
CA ASP A 481 9.51 45.08 -1.48
C ASP A 481 9.86 43.97 -2.47
N THR A 482 10.03 44.31 -3.74
CA THR A 482 10.30 43.33 -4.82
C THR A 482 11.66 42.62 -4.63
N LEU A 483 12.64 43.24 -4.06
CA LEU A 483 13.95 42.63 -3.81
C LEU A 483 13.89 41.70 -2.59
N LEU A 484 13.22 42.14 -1.52
CA LEU A 484 13.07 41.38 -0.30
C LEU A 484 12.15 40.19 -0.44
N ARG A 485 11.23 40.15 -1.41
CA ARG A 485 10.40 38.95 -1.73
C ARG A 485 11.23 37.70 -1.99
N ARG A 486 12.50 37.84 -2.36
CA ARG A 486 13.42 36.72 -2.50
C ARG A 486 13.80 36.08 -1.14
N LEU A 487 13.58 36.81 -0.04
CA LEU A 487 13.78 36.33 1.34
C LEU A 487 12.47 35.72 1.90
N GLY A 488 11.32 36.03 1.32
CA GLY A 488 10.04 35.39 1.62
C GLY A 488 10.13 33.91 1.24
N GLY A 489 10.14 33.07 2.26
CA GLY A 489 10.56 31.70 2.19
C GLY A 489 9.93 30.88 1.07
N ARG A 490 10.70 30.02 0.46
CA ARG A 490 10.23 28.75 -0.06
C ARG A 490 9.61 28.00 1.13
N LYS A 491 8.28 28.02 1.25
CA LYS A 491 7.57 26.99 2.02
C LYS A 491 8.07 25.68 1.45
N GLY A 492 8.63 24.83 2.31
CA GLY A 492 9.34 23.61 1.92
C GLY A 492 8.55 22.82 0.86
N SER A 493 9.28 22.48 -0.19
CA SER A 493 8.90 21.49 -1.20
C SER A 493 9.14 20.10 -0.62
#